data_38e0fb87031e081fe2842c851f31e6dc
#
_entry.id   38e0fb87031e081fe2842c851f31e6dc
#
_cell.length_a   1.000
_cell.length_b   1.000
_cell.length_c   1.000
_cell.angle_alpha   90.00
_cell.angle_beta   90.00
_cell.angle_gamma   90.00
#
_symmetry.space_group_name_H-M   'P 1'
#
loop_
_entity.id
_entity.type
_entity.pdbx_description
1 polymer ?
#
loop_
_entity_poly.entity_id
_entity_poly.type
_entity_poly.pdbx_seq_one_letter_code
_entity_poly.pdbx_strand_id
1 'polypeptide(L)'
;MSDLKPFDKITFEQYEALSEDIHIEIFEGILYDMANPSQELQTISMELSTTINNYIKKKHGSCRVFSAPFDVKLNDSPLTIVQPDLMVICNPDKLDGKRCNGAPDFIIEIVSPENPADDYIRKLYYYKNASVREYWIVDPRRRIVAQLSRQKSEIFIMN
;
A
#
# COMPACT_ATOMS: atom_id res chain seq x y z
N MET A 1 -21.48 -3.26 17.54
CA MET A 1 -20.05 -3.67 17.61
C MET A 1 -20.05 -5.13 18.03
N SER A 2 -19.79 -6.03 17.12
CA SER A 2 -19.62 -7.44 17.45
C SER A 2 -18.35 -7.60 18.24
N ASP A 3 -18.40 -8.35 19.34
CA ASP A 3 -17.30 -8.69 20.23
C ASP A 3 -16.24 -9.57 19.52
N LEU A 4 -15.51 -8.99 18.56
CA LEU A 4 -14.34 -9.63 17.99
C LEU A 4 -13.27 -9.66 19.07
N LYS A 5 -12.93 -10.86 19.54
CA LYS A 5 -11.78 -11.03 20.41
C LYS A 5 -10.50 -10.65 19.69
N PRO A 6 -9.45 -10.18 20.37
CA PRO A 6 -8.22 -9.66 19.76
C PRO A 6 -7.49 -10.61 18.80
N PHE A 7 -7.94 -11.83 18.63
CA PHE A 7 -7.31 -12.86 17.78
C PHE A 7 -8.28 -13.55 16.81
N ASP A 8 -9.52 -13.09 16.72
CA ASP A 8 -10.44 -13.66 15.74
C ASP A 8 -10.10 -13.13 14.34
N LYS A 9 -9.91 -14.03 13.40
CA LYS A 9 -9.67 -13.68 11.99
C LYS A 9 -10.95 -13.15 11.37
N ILE A 10 -10.86 -11.97 10.77
CA ILE A 10 -11.99 -11.33 10.09
C ILE A 10 -12.09 -11.80 8.63
N THR A 11 -13.31 -11.98 8.18
CA THR A 11 -13.62 -12.24 6.77
C THR A 11 -13.83 -10.95 5.98
N PHE A 12 -13.85 -11.05 4.65
CA PHE A 12 -14.15 -9.90 3.79
C PHE A 12 -15.56 -9.34 4.05
N GLU A 13 -16.55 -10.19 4.25
CA GLU A 13 -17.93 -9.77 4.59
C GLU A 13 -17.98 -8.98 5.90
N GLN A 14 -17.24 -9.44 6.92
CA GLN A 14 -17.14 -8.72 8.20
C GLN A 14 -16.43 -7.39 8.03
N TYR A 15 -15.37 -7.33 7.19
CA TYR A 15 -14.69 -6.09 6.86
C TYR A 15 -15.61 -5.08 6.17
N GLU A 16 -16.40 -5.50 5.19
CA GLU A 16 -17.37 -4.64 4.49
C GLU A 16 -18.44 -4.06 5.43
N ALA A 17 -18.72 -4.73 6.55
CA ALA A 17 -19.66 -4.27 7.57
C ALA A 17 -19.07 -3.27 8.58
N LEU A 18 -17.74 -3.04 8.53
CA LEU A 18 -17.11 -2.04 9.39
C LEU A 18 -17.43 -0.62 8.91
N SER A 19 -17.31 0.35 9.84
CA SER A 19 -17.47 1.76 9.50
C SER A 19 -16.41 2.23 8.51
N GLU A 20 -16.80 3.08 7.55
CA GLU A 20 -15.88 3.68 6.57
C GLU A 20 -14.81 4.60 7.21
N ASP A 21 -15.01 5.02 8.48
CA ASP A 21 -14.07 5.88 9.21
C ASP A 21 -12.90 5.11 9.85
N ILE A 22 -12.82 3.79 9.67
CA ILE A 22 -11.79 2.96 10.27
C ILE A 22 -10.59 2.86 9.32
N HIS A 23 -9.42 3.36 9.78
CA HIS A 23 -8.15 3.24 9.08
C HIS A 23 -7.38 2.02 9.59
N ILE A 24 -7.54 0.89 8.92
CA ILE A 24 -6.91 -0.39 9.29
C ILE A 24 -6.32 -1.07 8.06
N GLU A 25 -5.30 -1.87 8.30
CA GLU A 25 -4.84 -2.90 7.37
C GLU A 25 -5.16 -4.28 7.95
N ILE A 26 -5.29 -5.27 7.10
CA ILE A 26 -5.61 -6.64 7.48
C ILE A 26 -4.57 -7.56 6.86
N PHE A 27 -3.89 -8.34 7.71
CA PHE A 27 -2.97 -9.38 7.27
C PHE A 27 -3.44 -10.73 7.80
N GLU A 28 -3.78 -11.62 6.87
CA GLU A 28 -4.32 -12.97 7.17
C GLU A 28 -5.50 -12.96 8.16
N GLY A 29 -6.38 -11.97 8.01
CA GLY A 29 -7.58 -11.79 8.83
C GLY A 29 -7.34 -11.06 10.15
N ILE A 30 -6.11 -10.64 10.46
CA ILE A 30 -5.77 -9.89 11.68
C ILE A 30 -5.72 -8.41 11.37
N LEU A 31 -6.40 -7.60 12.19
CA LEU A 31 -6.51 -6.16 12.05
C LEU A 31 -5.29 -5.46 12.66
N TYR A 32 -4.81 -4.45 11.95
CA TYR A 32 -3.73 -3.56 12.40
C TYR A 32 -4.17 -2.11 12.20
N ASP A 33 -4.12 -1.33 13.27
CA ASP A 33 -4.42 0.09 13.19
C ASP A 33 -3.34 0.83 12.39
N MET A 34 -3.76 1.77 11.56
CA MET A 34 -2.88 2.65 10.83
C MET A 34 -2.68 3.96 11.60
N ALA A 35 -1.44 4.42 11.68
CA ALA A 35 -1.14 5.76 12.19
C ALA A 35 -1.61 6.84 11.20
N ASN A 36 -1.96 8.01 11.74
CA ASN A 36 -2.23 9.17 10.90
C ASN A 36 -0.94 9.61 10.18
N PRO A 37 -1.02 9.99 8.90
CA PRO A 37 0.15 10.43 8.17
C PRO A 37 0.71 11.74 8.73
N SER A 38 2.04 11.83 8.82
CA SER A 38 2.73 13.08 9.16
C SER A 38 2.68 14.09 8.01
N GLN A 39 2.95 15.36 8.30
CA GLN A 39 3.08 16.40 7.28
C GLN A 39 4.17 16.04 6.25
N GLU A 40 5.30 15.51 6.70
CA GLU A 40 6.40 15.09 5.82
C GLU A 40 5.94 13.98 4.86
N LEU A 41 5.25 12.96 5.36
CA LEU A 41 4.71 11.88 4.55
C LEU A 41 3.72 12.42 3.51
N GLN A 42 2.82 13.31 3.89
CA GLN A 42 1.85 13.94 2.98
C GLN A 42 2.54 14.73 1.87
N THR A 43 3.58 15.49 2.22
CA THR A 43 4.36 16.28 1.24
C THR A 43 5.04 15.36 0.23
N ILE A 44 5.75 14.33 0.69
CA ILE A 44 6.43 13.37 -0.19
C ILE A 44 5.44 12.62 -1.06
N SER A 45 4.33 12.15 -0.48
CA SER A 45 3.28 11.43 -1.20
C SER A 45 2.71 12.28 -2.34
N MET A 46 2.43 13.55 -2.10
CA MET A 46 1.91 14.47 -3.11
C MET A 46 2.90 14.71 -4.26
N GLU A 47 4.17 14.96 -3.94
CA GLU A 47 5.23 15.16 -4.94
C GLU A 47 5.45 13.92 -5.81
N LEU A 48 5.53 12.75 -5.19
CA LEU A 48 5.70 11.50 -5.92
C LEU A 48 4.47 11.18 -6.79
N SER A 49 3.26 11.32 -6.25
CA SER A 49 2.03 11.05 -7.01
C SER A 49 1.89 11.97 -8.22
N THR A 50 2.19 13.26 -8.04
CA THR A 50 2.16 14.26 -9.11
C THR A 50 3.20 13.92 -10.20
N THR A 51 4.42 13.60 -9.80
CA THR A 51 5.51 13.27 -10.72
C THR A 51 5.17 12.02 -11.54
N ILE A 52 4.71 10.96 -10.90
CA ILE A 52 4.35 9.70 -11.56
C ILE A 52 3.14 9.91 -12.48
N ASN A 53 2.11 10.60 -12.02
CA ASN A 53 0.92 10.87 -12.82
C ASN A 53 1.23 11.69 -14.06
N ASN A 54 2.07 12.72 -13.95
CA ASN A 54 2.51 13.53 -15.07
C ASN A 54 3.35 12.71 -16.06
N TYR A 55 4.22 11.83 -15.57
CA TYR A 55 4.99 10.92 -16.41
C TYR A 55 4.07 9.99 -17.23
N ILE A 56 3.09 9.36 -16.57
CA ILE A 56 2.12 8.49 -17.23
C ILE A 56 1.37 9.24 -18.34
N LYS A 57 0.86 10.45 -18.04
CA LYS A 57 0.16 11.30 -19.00
C LYS A 57 1.03 11.70 -20.18
N LYS A 58 2.28 12.10 -19.92
CA LYS A 58 3.25 12.46 -20.98
C LYS A 58 3.55 11.29 -21.92
N LYS A 59 3.51 10.06 -21.41
CA LYS A 59 3.72 8.84 -22.19
C LYS A 59 2.44 8.29 -22.82
N HIS A 60 1.30 8.99 -22.67
CA HIS A 60 -0.02 8.53 -23.10
C HIS A 60 -0.39 7.15 -22.54
N GLY A 61 0.11 6.85 -21.33
CA GLY A 61 -0.16 5.60 -20.63
C GLY A 61 -1.57 5.54 -20.06
N SER A 62 -2.10 4.32 -19.89
CA SER A 62 -3.43 4.07 -19.33
C SER A 62 -3.43 3.79 -17.83
N CYS A 63 -2.26 3.65 -17.22
CA CYS A 63 -2.13 3.39 -15.79
C CYS A 63 -2.65 4.56 -14.95
N ARG A 64 -3.14 4.27 -13.76
CA ARG A 64 -3.66 5.26 -12.81
C ARG A 64 -2.88 5.22 -11.51
N VAL A 65 -2.68 6.40 -10.92
CA VAL A 65 -2.04 6.57 -9.61
C VAL A 65 -3.11 6.76 -8.55
N PHE A 66 -2.96 6.06 -7.43
CA PHE A 66 -3.79 6.23 -6.24
C PHE A 66 -2.89 6.46 -5.03
N SER A 67 -3.37 7.22 -4.07
CA SER A 67 -2.73 7.42 -2.76
C SER A 67 -3.63 6.93 -1.63
N ALA A 68 -3.03 6.61 -0.48
CA ALA A 68 -3.80 6.29 0.72
C ALA A 68 -4.73 7.46 1.13
N PRO A 69 -5.91 7.18 1.70
CA PRO A 69 -6.47 5.85 1.96
C PRO A 69 -7.13 5.26 0.70
N PHE A 70 -6.67 4.12 0.25
CA PHE A 70 -7.31 3.36 -0.82
C PHE A 70 -6.99 1.87 -0.65
N ASP A 71 -8.02 1.06 -0.54
CA ASP A 71 -7.87 -0.36 -0.26
C ASP A 71 -7.30 -1.14 -1.43
N VAL A 72 -6.38 -2.02 -1.11
CA VAL A 72 -5.88 -3.06 -2.00
C VAL A 72 -6.14 -4.42 -1.35
N LYS A 73 -7.08 -5.18 -1.90
CA LYS A 73 -7.34 -6.55 -1.47
C LYS A 73 -6.38 -7.50 -2.18
N LEU A 74 -5.29 -7.85 -1.50
CA LEU A 74 -4.27 -8.75 -2.04
C LEU A 74 -4.70 -10.21 -2.04
N ASN A 75 -5.47 -10.62 -1.05
CA ASN A 75 -5.97 -11.98 -0.91
C ASN A 75 -7.32 -11.99 -0.20
N ASP A 76 -8.17 -12.93 -0.55
CA ASP A 76 -9.53 -13.05 -0.04
C ASP A 76 -9.63 -14.06 1.13
N SER A 77 -8.85 -15.13 1.07
CA SER A 77 -8.83 -16.16 2.11
C SER A 77 -7.45 -16.82 2.23
N PRO A 78 -6.68 -16.53 3.31
CA PRO A 78 -6.97 -15.59 4.40
C PRO A 78 -6.99 -14.13 3.92
N LEU A 79 -7.90 -13.34 4.49
CA LEU A 79 -8.10 -11.96 4.05
C LEU A 79 -6.86 -11.10 4.27
N THR A 80 -6.40 -10.44 3.22
CA THR A 80 -5.32 -9.45 3.31
C THR A 80 -5.70 -8.20 2.52
N ILE A 81 -5.87 -7.09 3.25
CA ILE A 81 -6.17 -5.76 2.72
C ILE A 81 -5.14 -4.79 3.24
N VAL A 82 -4.52 -4.04 2.33
CA VAL A 82 -3.51 -3.03 2.64
C VAL A 82 -3.89 -1.68 2.05
N GLN A 83 -3.35 -0.61 2.60
CA GLN A 83 -3.50 0.76 2.08
C GLN A 83 -2.11 1.36 1.83
N PRO A 84 -1.46 1.03 0.71
CA PRO A 84 -0.15 1.59 0.39
C PRO A 84 -0.19 3.11 0.30
N ASP A 85 0.89 3.78 0.69
CA ASP A 85 0.99 5.24 0.59
C ASP A 85 0.77 5.73 -0.84
N LEU A 86 1.34 5.04 -1.81
CA LEU A 86 1.13 5.26 -3.25
C LEU A 86 1.09 3.94 -4.01
N MET A 87 0.29 3.90 -5.07
CA MET A 87 0.24 2.74 -5.96
C MET A 87 -0.09 3.16 -7.39
N VAL A 88 0.37 2.35 -8.34
CA VAL A 88 0.03 2.47 -9.76
C VAL A 88 -0.66 1.19 -10.21
N ILE A 89 -1.81 1.35 -10.84
CA ILE A 89 -2.64 0.25 -11.33
C ILE A 89 -2.86 0.44 -12.83
N CYS A 90 -2.44 -0.54 -13.61
CA CYS A 90 -2.51 -0.49 -15.08
C CYS A 90 -3.68 -1.30 -15.64
N ASN A 91 -4.14 -2.32 -14.93
CA ASN A 91 -5.30 -3.09 -15.33
C ASN A 91 -6.58 -2.53 -14.68
N PRO A 92 -7.48 -1.87 -15.46
CA PRO A 92 -8.72 -1.30 -14.92
C PRO A 92 -9.70 -2.35 -14.39
N ASP A 93 -9.60 -3.60 -14.81
CA ASP A 93 -10.49 -4.68 -14.34
C ASP A 93 -10.28 -5.01 -12.86
N LYS A 94 -9.16 -4.59 -12.27
CA LYS A 94 -8.91 -4.71 -10.82
C LYS A 94 -9.66 -3.67 -9.99
N LEU A 95 -10.20 -2.63 -10.62
CA LEU A 95 -10.86 -1.51 -9.95
C LEU A 95 -12.38 -1.70 -9.97
N ASP A 96 -13.01 -1.74 -8.80
CA ASP A 96 -14.46 -1.93 -8.65
C ASP A 96 -15.23 -0.66 -8.24
N GLY A 97 -14.54 0.48 -8.21
CA GLY A 97 -15.08 1.76 -7.76
C GLY A 97 -14.80 2.07 -6.29
N LYS A 98 -14.41 1.07 -5.48
CA LYS A 98 -14.07 1.24 -4.06
C LYS A 98 -12.62 0.89 -3.75
N ARG A 99 -12.07 -0.11 -4.43
CA ARG A 99 -10.76 -0.68 -4.13
C ARG A 99 -10.08 -1.29 -5.35
N CYS A 100 -8.83 -1.70 -5.16
CA CYS A 100 -8.11 -2.57 -6.08
C CYS A 100 -8.24 -4.03 -5.62
N ASN A 101 -8.72 -4.91 -6.49
CA ASN A 101 -8.78 -6.34 -6.26
C ASN A 101 -7.57 -7.02 -6.92
N GLY A 102 -6.64 -7.48 -6.10
CA GLY A 102 -5.36 -8.04 -6.53
C GLY A 102 -4.21 -7.04 -6.45
N ALA A 103 -3.02 -7.48 -6.84
CA ALA A 103 -1.80 -6.69 -6.72
C ALA A 103 -1.77 -5.50 -7.67
N PRO A 104 -1.44 -4.27 -7.20
CA PRO A 104 -1.01 -3.18 -8.05
C PRO A 104 0.25 -3.52 -8.85
N ASP A 105 0.51 -2.77 -9.90
CA ASP A 105 1.73 -2.93 -10.70
C ASP A 105 2.96 -2.36 -9.99
N PHE A 106 2.77 -1.25 -9.26
CA PHE A 106 3.83 -0.56 -8.54
C PHE A 106 3.29 -0.02 -7.22
N ILE A 107 4.08 -0.15 -6.16
CA ILE A 107 3.75 0.34 -4.80
C ILE A 107 4.92 1.14 -4.27
N ILE A 108 4.62 2.25 -3.59
CA ILE A 108 5.57 3.01 -2.80
C ILE A 108 5.06 3.09 -1.37
N GLU A 109 5.91 2.73 -0.41
CA GLU A 109 5.72 2.98 1.01
C GLU A 109 6.73 4.02 1.50
N ILE A 110 6.25 5.00 2.26
CA ILE A 110 7.08 6.08 2.80
C ILE A 110 7.27 5.82 4.29
N VAL A 111 8.53 5.64 4.70
CA VAL A 111 8.87 5.35 6.10
C VAL A 111 8.51 6.53 6.98
N SER A 112 7.73 6.28 8.02
CA SER A 112 7.42 7.26 9.06
C SER A 112 7.93 6.79 10.43
N PRO A 113 8.20 7.74 11.35
CA PRO A 113 8.65 7.40 12.71
C PRO A 113 7.67 6.53 13.50
N GLU A 114 6.40 6.70 13.20
CA GLU A 114 5.30 6.01 13.89
C GLU A 114 5.11 4.58 13.41
N ASN A 115 5.65 4.23 12.24
CA ASN A 115 5.54 2.87 11.68
C ASN A 115 6.78 2.05 12.09
N PRO A 116 6.59 0.97 12.84
CA PRO A 116 7.70 0.10 13.22
C PRO A 116 8.34 -0.57 12.00
N ALA A 117 9.64 -0.85 12.09
CA ALA A 117 10.38 -1.52 11.00
C ALA A 117 9.76 -2.86 10.59
N ASP A 118 9.15 -3.56 11.53
CA ASP A 118 8.45 -4.82 11.30
C ASP A 118 7.29 -4.69 10.31
N ASP A 119 6.66 -3.52 10.23
CA ASP A 119 5.58 -3.26 9.30
C ASP A 119 6.06 -3.33 7.84
N TYR A 120 7.19 -2.72 7.53
CA TYR A 120 7.77 -2.75 6.17
C TYR A 120 8.25 -4.15 5.79
N ILE A 121 8.81 -4.90 6.71
CA ILE A 121 9.22 -6.29 6.49
C ILE A 121 7.99 -7.16 6.22
N ARG A 122 6.92 -6.98 7.00
CA ARG A 122 5.65 -7.68 6.79
C ARG A 122 5.06 -7.36 5.43
N LYS A 123 4.95 -6.07 5.07
CA LYS A 123 4.41 -5.63 3.79
C LYS A 123 5.23 -6.16 2.61
N LEU A 124 6.55 -6.15 2.70
CA LEU A 124 7.41 -6.71 1.68
C LEU A 124 7.09 -8.19 1.40
N TYR A 125 6.88 -8.98 2.44
CA TYR A 125 6.50 -10.39 2.30
C TYR A 125 5.18 -10.54 1.52
N TYR A 126 4.14 -9.79 1.90
CA TYR A 126 2.83 -9.86 1.25
C TYR A 126 2.86 -9.33 -0.18
N TYR A 127 3.55 -8.24 -0.45
CA TYR A 127 3.69 -7.69 -1.80
C TYR A 127 4.43 -8.64 -2.74
N LYS A 128 5.48 -9.27 -2.25
CA LYS A 128 6.23 -10.28 -3.02
C LYS A 128 5.35 -11.49 -3.34
N ASN A 129 4.62 -12.00 -2.37
CA ASN A 129 3.74 -13.16 -2.55
C ASN A 129 2.53 -12.86 -3.44
N ALA A 130 2.00 -11.65 -3.39
CA ALA A 130 0.93 -11.19 -4.26
C ALA A 130 1.40 -10.86 -5.69
N SER A 131 2.70 -10.97 -5.95
CA SER A 131 3.28 -10.69 -7.26
C SER A 131 3.23 -9.23 -7.69
N VAL A 132 3.31 -8.29 -6.76
CA VAL A 132 3.60 -6.89 -7.08
C VAL A 132 4.88 -6.81 -7.91
N ARG A 133 4.84 -6.09 -9.04
CA ARG A 133 5.96 -6.08 -10.01
C ARG A 133 7.14 -5.29 -9.48
N GLU A 134 6.87 -4.16 -8.85
CA GLU A 134 7.87 -3.25 -8.30
C GLU A 134 7.36 -2.62 -7.02
N TYR A 135 8.25 -2.50 -6.05
CA TYR A 135 7.97 -2.00 -4.72
C TYR A 135 9.12 -1.12 -4.24
N TRP A 136 8.82 0.12 -3.85
CA TRP A 136 9.80 1.04 -3.30
C TRP A 136 9.51 1.33 -1.83
N ILE A 137 10.59 1.40 -1.04
CA ILE A 137 10.57 1.94 0.32
C ILE A 137 11.36 3.24 0.29
N VAL A 138 10.68 4.36 0.56
CA VAL A 138 11.28 5.69 0.64
C VAL A 138 11.49 6.03 2.11
N ASP A 139 12.76 6.18 2.53
CA ASP A 139 13.12 6.58 3.89
C ASP A 139 13.69 8.01 3.88
N PRO A 140 12.88 9.03 4.22
CA PRO A 140 13.31 10.41 4.16
C PRO A 140 14.37 10.75 5.21
N ARG A 141 14.38 10.09 6.37
CA ARG A 141 15.36 10.33 7.43
C ARG A 141 16.76 9.85 7.05
N ARG A 142 16.83 8.65 6.46
CA ARG A 142 18.08 8.08 5.98
C ARG A 142 18.45 8.59 4.59
N ARG A 143 17.54 9.29 3.92
CA ARG A 143 17.70 9.77 2.55
C ARG A 143 18.03 8.64 1.57
N ILE A 144 17.30 7.53 1.69
CA ILE A 144 17.46 6.37 0.82
C ILE A 144 16.12 5.97 0.20
N VAL A 145 16.22 5.37 -0.98
CA VAL A 145 15.13 4.65 -1.63
C VAL A 145 15.60 3.21 -1.86
N ALA A 146 14.90 2.27 -1.27
CA ALA A 146 15.09 0.84 -1.58
C ALA A 146 14.11 0.47 -2.68
N GLN A 147 14.62 0.05 -3.81
CA GLN A 147 13.85 -0.40 -4.97
C GLN A 147 13.92 -1.91 -5.07
N LEU A 148 12.78 -2.56 -5.00
CA LEU A 148 12.65 -4.01 -5.05
C LEU A 148 11.74 -4.39 -6.23
N SER A 149 12.23 -5.28 -7.08
CA SER A 149 11.44 -5.87 -8.16
C SER A 149 11.61 -7.39 -8.10
N ARG A 150 10.85 -8.11 -8.92
CA ARG A 150 11.00 -9.57 -9.01
C ARG A 150 12.41 -10.03 -9.40
N GLN A 151 13.15 -9.17 -10.09
CA GLN A 151 14.45 -9.52 -10.70
C GLN A 151 15.63 -8.84 -9.98
N LYS A 152 15.39 -7.76 -9.20
CA LYS A 152 16.46 -6.90 -8.72
C LYS A 152 16.08 -6.21 -7.40
N SER A 153 17.07 -6.03 -6.54
CA SER A 153 16.94 -5.18 -5.34
C SER A 153 18.10 -4.18 -5.34
N GLU A 154 17.79 -2.89 -5.28
CA GLU A 154 18.76 -1.79 -5.30
C GLU A 154 18.42 -0.79 -4.21
N ILE A 155 19.46 -0.16 -3.66
CA ILE A 155 19.33 0.94 -2.69
C ILE A 155 19.97 2.17 -3.30
N PHE A 156 19.22 3.25 -3.38
CA PHE A 156 19.69 4.55 -3.85
C PHE A 156 19.79 5.52 -2.68
N ILE A 157 20.90 6.23 -2.59
CA ILE A 157 21.11 7.31 -1.63
C ILE A 157 20.72 8.61 -2.31
N MET A 158 19.80 9.35 -1.71
CA MET A 158 19.38 10.67 -2.18
C MET A 158 20.37 11.71 -1.67
N ASN A 159 21.04 12.42 -2.56
CA ASN A 159 21.95 13.52 -2.24
C ASN A 159 21.21 14.85 -2.06
#